data_5fc16375f5c7a23ee3632ab9a1776e98
#
_entry.id   5fc16375f5c7a23ee3632ab9a1776e98
#
_cell.length_a   1.000
_cell.length_b   1.000
_cell.length_c   1.000
_cell.angle_alpha   90.00
_cell.angle_beta   90.00
_cell.angle_gamma   90.00
#
_symmetry.space_group_name_H-M   'P 1'
#
loop_
_entity.id
_entity.type
_entity.pdbx_description
1 polymer ?
#
loop_
_entity_poly.entity_id
_entity_poly.type
_entity_poly.pdbx_seq_one_letter_code
_entity_poly.pdbx_strand_id
1 'polypeptide(L)'
;PYWGMKSFLLLSLPDDHPFWSAEAAPMPALERLKPMPYANMLVQRRAGRVTAYAAGVNEGHGHGQFPEKYAKFAYDTRFGFCASRSREVLNQAAPDSMLAFVIDDNVFVRKVSKTWKIEAGTVTAQWSPFPGIEVTTTITPTSTGHRRHHEIDSSFDCDAYDCGFAVPNFAPGYEECVEDGLATANCDTLRSAVAGKGVAVIIGCDPNTSLYFTNVHLPAVKYHIPKGHTELD
;
A
#
# COMPACT_ATOMS: atom_id res chain seq x y z
N PRO A 1 -4.59 12.31 14.20
CA PRO A 1 -3.64 12.80 15.23
C PRO A 1 -4.26 12.88 16.63
N TYR A 2 -5.47 13.43 16.77
CA TYR A 2 -6.11 13.65 18.09
C TYR A 2 -6.32 12.36 18.88
N TRP A 3 -6.62 11.24 18.22
CA TRP A 3 -6.88 9.97 18.90
C TRP A 3 -5.65 9.44 19.62
N GLY A 4 -4.45 9.61 19.04
CA GLY A 4 -3.19 9.27 19.69
C GLY A 4 -2.92 10.07 20.95
N MET A 5 -3.42 11.30 21.03
CA MET A 5 -3.28 12.15 22.22
C MET A 5 -4.03 11.64 23.45
N LYS A 6 -5.01 10.73 23.27
CA LYS A 6 -5.74 10.12 24.38
C LYS A 6 -4.83 9.31 25.32
N SER A 7 -3.69 8.81 24.85
CA SER A 7 -2.72 8.13 25.70
C SER A 7 -2.14 9.06 26.78
N PHE A 8 -2.12 10.38 26.55
CA PHE A 8 -1.69 11.35 27.55
C PHE A 8 -2.63 11.51 28.73
N LEU A 9 -3.87 10.96 28.66
CA LEU A 9 -4.76 10.89 29.83
C LEU A 9 -4.12 10.13 30.99
N LEU A 10 -3.20 9.22 30.72
CA LEU A 10 -2.45 8.52 31.77
C LEU A 10 -1.66 9.49 32.66
N LEU A 11 -1.18 10.60 32.10
CA LEU A 11 -0.42 11.62 32.86
C LEU A 11 -1.29 12.37 33.90
N SER A 12 -2.61 12.21 33.86
CA SER A 12 -3.54 12.75 34.88
C SER A 12 -3.72 11.83 36.08
N LEU A 13 -3.18 10.61 36.04
CA LEU A 13 -3.23 9.70 37.16
C LEU A 13 -2.24 10.15 38.25
N PRO A 14 -2.61 10.08 39.55
CA PRO A 14 -1.70 10.40 40.61
C PRO A 14 -0.50 9.45 40.64
N ASP A 15 0.66 9.90 41.16
CA ASP A 15 1.92 9.18 41.12
C ASP A 15 1.86 7.83 41.87
N ASP A 16 0.96 7.69 42.85
CA ASP A 16 0.74 6.46 43.63
C ASP A 16 -0.27 5.51 42.98
N HIS A 17 -0.79 5.86 41.76
CA HIS A 17 -1.75 5.01 41.09
C HIS A 17 -1.13 3.66 40.70
N PRO A 18 -1.88 2.52 40.87
CA PRO A 18 -1.36 1.17 40.57
C PRO A 18 -0.86 0.99 39.12
N PHE A 19 -1.28 1.82 38.18
CA PHE A 19 -0.76 1.84 36.83
C PHE A 19 0.77 2.11 36.78
N TRP A 20 1.26 3.04 37.62
CA TRP A 20 2.67 3.43 37.61
C TRP A 20 3.58 2.44 38.37
N SER A 21 3.02 1.75 39.34
CA SER A 21 3.73 0.75 40.16
C SER A 21 3.63 -0.67 39.60
N ALA A 22 2.83 -0.87 38.50
CA ALA A 22 2.69 -2.17 37.90
C ALA A 22 3.98 -2.70 37.29
N GLU A 23 4.32 -3.93 37.60
CA GLU A 23 5.44 -4.61 36.99
C GLU A 23 5.17 -4.91 35.52
N ALA A 24 6.12 -4.58 34.65
CA ALA A 24 6.00 -4.82 33.24
C ALA A 24 6.01 -6.32 32.90
N ALA A 25 4.94 -6.83 32.39
CA ALA A 25 4.86 -8.20 31.90
C ALA A 25 5.42 -8.31 30.47
N PRO A 26 6.03 -9.45 30.09
CA PRO A 26 6.45 -9.69 28.73
C PRO A 26 5.22 -9.70 27.79
N MET A 27 5.39 -9.11 26.61
CA MET A 27 4.33 -9.14 25.60
C MET A 27 4.01 -10.59 25.19
N PRO A 28 2.74 -10.97 25.12
CA PRO A 28 2.36 -12.32 24.67
C PRO A 28 2.95 -12.64 23.29
N ALA A 29 3.29 -13.90 23.05
CA ALA A 29 3.67 -14.35 21.72
C ALA A 29 2.54 -14.10 20.73
N LEU A 30 2.83 -13.37 19.65
CA LEU A 30 1.86 -13.04 18.63
C LEU A 30 2.07 -13.92 17.39
N GLU A 31 0.98 -14.30 16.76
CA GLU A 31 1.00 -15.07 15.50
C GLU A 31 1.81 -14.35 14.43
N ARG A 32 2.57 -15.11 13.63
CA ARG A 32 3.34 -14.55 12.50
C ARG A 32 2.42 -13.99 11.40
N LEU A 33 1.28 -14.65 11.19
CA LEU A 33 0.28 -14.26 10.20
C LEU A 33 -1.10 -14.33 10.87
N LYS A 34 -1.77 -13.18 10.94
CA LYS A 34 -3.05 -13.02 11.65
C LYS A 34 -4.12 -12.42 10.76
N PRO A 35 -5.21 -13.14 10.44
CA PRO A 35 -6.37 -12.53 9.81
C PRO A 35 -7.10 -11.62 10.80
N MET A 36 -7.47 -10.44 10.34
CA MET A 36 -8.23 -9.42 11.05
C MET A 36 -9.52 -9.13 10.28
N PRO A 37 -10.54 -10.03 10.35
CA PRO A 37 -11.70 -9.97 9.46
C PRO A 37 -12.52 -8.68 9.60
N TYR A 38 -12.66 -8.13 10.80
CA TYR A 38 -13.38 -6.88 11.03
C TYR A 38 -12.64 -5.63 10.52
N ALA A 39 -11.33 -5.73 10.32
CA ALA A 39 -10.50 -4.67 9.74
C ALA A 39 -10.25 -4.91 8.23
N ASN A 40 -10.77 -5.99 7.66
CA ASN A 40 -10.52 -6.42 6.28
C ASN A 40 -9.02 -6.52 5.94
N MET A 41 -8.22 -7.03 6.89
CA MET A 41 -6.77 -7.10 6.77
C MET A 41 -6.22 -8.47 7.15
N LEU A 42 -5.10 -8.81 6.52
CA LEU A 42 -4.22 -9.89 6.92
C LEU A 42 -2.91 -9.28 7.41
N VAL A 43 -2.56 -9.48 8.66
CA VAL A 43 -1.38 -8.88 9.28
C VAL A 43 -0.24 -9.90 9.35
N GLN A 44 0.93 -9.54 8.83
CA GLN A 44 2.15 -10.34 8.91
C GLN A 44 3.19 -9.65 9.78
N ARG A 45 3.80 -10.42 10.69
CA ARG A 45 4.94 -9.98 11.51
C ARG A 45 6.22 -10.68 11.07
N ARG A 46 7.28 -9.91 10.86
CA ARG A 46 8.59 -10.40 10.43
C ARG A 46 9.70 -9.55 11.03
N ALA A 47 10.63 -10.14 11.80
CA ALA A 47 11.88 -9.50 12.23
C ALA A 47 11.73 -8.02 12.64
N GLY A 48 10.82 -7.71 13.56
CA GLY A 48 10.55 -6.34 14.03
C GLY A 48 9.76 -5.45 13.06
N ARG A 49 9.23 -6.01 12.00
CA ARG A 49 8.41 -5.35 10.98
C ARG A 49 7.00 -5.93 10.98
N VAL A 50 6.01 -5.09 10.79
CA VAL A 50 4.61 -5.48 10.62
C VAL A 50 4.10 -4.94 9.28
N THR A 51 3.50 -5.81 8.49
CA THR A 51 2.84 -5.45 7.24
C THR A 51 1.37 -5.85 7.32
N ALA A 52 0.46 -4.91 7.06
CA ALA A 52 -0.97 -5.16 6.95
C ALA A 52 -1.37 -5.17 5.47
N TYR A 53 -1.83 -6.31 4.99
CA TYR A 53 -2.36 -6.47 3.64
C TYR A 53 -3.86 -6.23 3.67
N ALA A 54 -4.32 -5.21 2.95
CA ALA A 54 -5.70 -4.74 3.03
C ALA A 54 -6.54 -5.24 1.86
N ALA A 55 -7.66 -5.87 2.18
CA ALA A 55 -8.71 -6.18 1.20
C ALA A 55 -9.42 -4.90 0.68
N GLY A 56 -9.16 -3.76 1.33
CA GLY A 56 -9.78 -2.48 1.05
C GLY A 56 -10.99 -2.23 1.95
N VAL A 57 -11.81 -1.29 1.54
CA VAL A 57 -13.03 -0.90 2.24
C VAL A 57 -14.24 -1.11 1.33
N ASN A 58 -15.40 -1.36 1.91
CA ASN A 58 -16.66 -1.59 1.19
C ASN A 58 -17.45 -0.31 0.92
N GLU A 59 -17.19 0.77 1.69
CA GLU A 59 -17.83 2.05 1.49
C GLU A 59 -16.82 3.18 1.47
N GLY A 60 -16.98 4.11 0.52
CA GLY A 60 -16.19 5.33 0.46
C GLY A 60 -16.73 6.38 1.42
N HIS A 61 -15.81 7.11 2.05
CA HIS A 61 -16.17 8.30 2.84
C HIS A 61 -15.84 9.58 2.08
N GLY A 62 -16.60 10.64 2.35
CA GLY A 62 -16.54 11.90 1.62
C GLY A 62 -15.36 12.83 1.97
N HIS A 63 -14.24 12.31 2.46
CA HIS A 63 -13.06 13.13 2.73
C HIS A 63 -11.94 12.92 1.71
N GLY A 64 -11.14 13.94 1.51
CA GLY A 64 -10.06 13.94 0.50
C GLY A 64 -9.03 12.85 0.72
N GLN A 65 -8.47 12.35 -0.38
CA GLN A 65 -7.45 11.27 -0.44
C GLN A 65 -7.87 9.99 0.31
N PHE A 66 -9.14 9.68 0.32
CA PHE A 66 -9.67 8.48 0.98
C PHE A 66 -9.02 7.17 0.46
N PRO A 67 -8.89 6.95 -0.87
CA PRO A 67 -8.27 5.75 -1.40
C PRO A 67 -6.83 5.56 -0.93
N GLU A 68 -6.06 6.62 -0.94
CA GLU A 68 -4.64 6.61 -0.58
C GLU A 68 -4.44 6.31 0.91
N LYS A 69 -5.39 6.73 1.75
CA LYS A 69 -5.35 6.48 3.20
C LYS A 69 -5.80 5.08 3.58
N TYR A 70 -6.80 4.51 2.88
CA TYR A 70 -7.50 3.31 3.36
C TYR A 70 -7.61 2.18 2.35
N ALA A 71 -7.24 2.39 1.09
CA ALA A 71 -7.42 1.39 0.02
C ALA A 71 -6.12 0.94 -0.66
N LYS A 72 -4.94 1.17 -0.05
CA LYS A 72 -3.70 0.60 -0.54
C LYS A 72 -3.69 -0.91 -0.33
N PHE A 73 -2.89 -1.64 -1.12
CA PHE A 73 -2.76 -3.09 -1.00
C PHE A 73 -2.03 -3.51 0.27
N ALA A 74 -1.03 -2.74 0.68
CA ALA A 74 -0.26 -3.01 1.88
C ALA A 74 0.15 -1.72 2.60
N TYR A 75 0.19 -1.80 3.92
CA TYR A 75 0.76 -0.80 4.81
C TYR A 75 1.84 -1.46 5.64
N ASP A 76 2.97 -0.80 5.82
CA ASP A 76 4.12 -1.39 6.47
C ASP A 76 4.76 -0.42 7.46
N THR A 77 5.18 -0.92 8.61
CA THR A 77 5.71 -0.10 9.72
C THR A 77 7.02 0.62 9.40
N ARG A 78 7.72 0.25 8.33
CA ARG A 78 8.96 0.92 7.90
C ARG A 78 8.71 1.99 6.84
N PHE A 79 7.66 1.80 6.02
CA PHE A 79 7.32 2.73 4.96
C PHE A 79 6.18 3.63 5.42
N GLY A 80 6.29 4.92 5.16
CA GLY A 80 5.13 5.80 5.18
C GLY A 80 4.19 5.45 4.02
N PHE A 81 3.08 6.14 3.93
CA PHE A 81 2.22 6.10 2.75
C PHE A 81 2.05 7.50 2.17
N CYS A 82 1.91 7.59 0.87
CA CYS A 82 1.68 8.85 0.17
C CYS A 82 0.18 9.13 0.03
N ALA A 83 -0.19 10.40 0.09
CA ALA A 83 -1.50 10.88 -0.32
C ALA A 83 -1.34 11.74 -1.57
N SER A 84 -2.24 11.59 -2.53
CA SER A 84 -2.17 12.30 -3.80
C SER A 84 -2.28 13.81 -3.63
N ARG A 85 -1.57 14.57 -4.45
CA ARG A 85 -1.78 16.00 -4.64
C ARG A 85 -2.84 16.25 -5.72
N SER A 86 -2.77 15.51 -6.82
CA SER A 86 -3.70 15.49 -7.93
C SER A 86 -3.78 14.09 -8.53
N ARG A 87 -4.81 13.82 -9.28
CA ARG A 87 -4.95 12.59 -10.08
C ARG A 87 -4.80 12.83 -11.58
N GLU A 88 -4.53 14.06 -11.99
CA GLU A 88 -4.34 14.42 -13.39
C GLU A 88 -3.00 13.94 -13.95
N VAL A 89 -2.00 13.72 -13.07
CA VAL A 89 -0.68 13.23 -13.47
C VAL A 89 -0.15 12.21 -12.48
N LEU A 90 0.53 11.20 -12.99
CA LEU A 90 0.99 10.04 -12.22
C LEU A 90 1.92 10.39 -11.06
N ASN A 91 2.85 11.35 -11.27
CA ASN A 91 3.78 11.79 -10.23
C ASN A 91 3.09 12.49 -9.05
N GLN A 92 1.96 13.14 -9.26
CA GLN A 92 1.18 13.78 -8.19
C GLN A 92 0.15 12.84 -7.56
N ALA A 93 -0.24 11.78 -8.28
CA ALA A 93 -1.13 10.75 -7.75
C ALA A 93 -0.43 9.89 -6.69
N ALA A 94 0.89 9.71 -6.80
CA ALA A 94 1.74 9.00 -5.83
C ALA A 94 1.12 7.67 -5.35
N PRO A 95 0.87 6.70 -6.24
CA PRO A 95 0.08 5.50 -5.97
C PRO A 95 0.91 4.37 -5.34
N ASP A 96 1.73 4.68 -4.33
CA ASP A 96 2.55 3.69 -3.64
C ASP A 96 1.72 2.54 -3.09
N SER A 97 2.19 1.31 -3.30
CA SER A 97 1.49 0.07 -2.93
C SER A 97 0.07 -0.04 -3.50
N MET A 98 -0.12 0.41 -4.75
CA MET A 98 -1.38 0.35 -5.49
C MET A 98 -1.15 -0.08 -6.94
N LEU A 99 -2.19 -0.59 -7.60
CA LEU A 99 -2.28 -0.68 -9.05
C LEU A 99 -3.02 0.57 -9.54
N ALA A 100 -2.35 1.38 -10.34
CA ALA A 100 -2.85 2.64 -10.88
C ALA A 100 -3.12 2.51 -12.37
N PHE A 101 -4.31 2.84 -12.82
CA PHE A 101 -4.70 2.90 -14.23
C PHE A 101 -4.61 4.34 -14.72
N VAL A 102 -4.03 4.55 -15.89
CA VAL A 102 -3.96 5.85 -16.55
C VAL A 102 -4.91 5.86 -17.76
N ILE A 103 -5.90 6.73 -17.70
CA ILE A 103 -6.96 6.86 -18.70
C ILE A 103 -7.17 8.35 -18.95
N ASP A 104 -7.00 8.80 -20.20
CA ASP A 104 -7.10 10.21 -20.58
C ASP A 104 -6.31 11.13 -19.62
N ASP A 105 -5.03 10.78 -19.38
CA ASP A 105 -4.10 11.46 -18.47
C ASP A 105 -4.52 11.50 -17.00
N ASN A 106 -5.62 10.84 -16.63
CA ASN A 106 -6.06 10.75 -15.24
C ASN A 106 -5.70 9.40 -14.63
N VAL A 107 -5.40 9.42 -13.32
CA VAL A 107 -4.98 8.26 -12.55
C VAL A 107 -6.11 7.73 -11.70
N PHE A 108 -6.45 6.47 -11.91
CA PHE A 108 -7.51 5.77 -11.19
C PHE A 108 -6.93 4.60 -10.39
N VAL A 109 -7.30 4.52 -9.12
CA VAL A 109 -6.86 3.48 -8.18
C VAL A 109 -8.05 2.85 -7.49
N ARG A 110 -7.82 1.74 -6.76
CA ARG A 110 -8.86 1.13 -5.94
C ARG A 110 -9.39 2.15 -4.91
N LYS A 111 -10.71 2.40 -4.92
CA LYS A 111 -11.41 3.24 -3.94
C LYS A 111 -12.14 2.40 -2.90
N VAL A 112 -12.93 1.45 -3.38
CA VAL A 112 -13.70 0.51 -2.59
C VAL A 112 -13.54 -0.88 -3.19
N SER A 113 -13.74 -1.91 -2.37
CA SER A 113 -13.83 -3.29 -2.82
C SER A 113 -15.30 -3.72 -2.89
N LYS A 114 -15.70 -4.34 -3.99
CA LYS A 114 -17.07 -4.88 -4.17
C LYS A 114 -17.27 -6.11 -3.30
N THR A 115 -16.31 -7.00 -3.35
CA THR A 115 -16.25 -8.22 -2.53
C THR A 115 -14.82 -8.48 -2.10
N TRP A 116 -14.63 -9.20 -1.00
CA TRP A 116 -13.31 -9.65 -0.57
C TRP A 116 -13.40 -10.91 0.28
N LYS A 117 -12.26 -11.60 0.39
CA LYS A 117 -12.06 -12.71 1.32
C LYS A 117 -10.63 -12.75 1.84
N ILE A 118 -10.47 -13.28 3.03
CA ILE A 118 -9.17 -13.55 3.65
C ILE A 118 -9.19 -15.02 4.04
N GLU A 119 -8.53 -15.86 3.25
CA GLU A 119 -8.53 -17.30 3.40
C GLU A 119 -7.15 -17.88 3.09
N ALA A 120 -6.79 -18.98 3.75
CA ALA A 120 -5.54 -19.70 3.51
C ALA A 120 -4.28 -18.81 3.49
N GLY A 121 -4.27 -17.72 4.27
CA GLY A 121 -3.14 -16.80 4.34
C GLY A 121 -3.05 -15.84 3.16
N THR A 122 -4.09 -15.68 2.36
CA THR A 122 -4.18 -14.74 1.23
C THR A 122 -5.30 -13.74 1.43
N VAL A 123 -5.20 -12.62 0.73
CA VAL A 123 -6.24 -11.59 0.64
C VAL A 123 -6.66 -11.48 -0.82
N THR A 124 -7.93 -11.71 -1.11
CA THR A 124 -8.50 -11.51 -2.46
C THR A 124 -9.57 -10.44 -2.39
N ALA A 125 -9.60 -9.52 -3.35
CA ALA A 125 -10.58 -8.45 -3.43
C ALA A 125 -10.97 -8.15 -4.88
N GLN A 126 -12.26 -7.95 -5.14
CA GLN A 126 -12.79 -7.48 -6.41
C GLN A 126 -13.12 -5.99 -6.32
N TRP A 127 -12.73 -5.22 -7.32
CA TRP A 127 -12.90 -3.78 -7.36
C TRP A 127 -12.91 -3.25 -8.78
N SER A 128 -13.34 -2.00 -8.95
CA SER A 128 -13.35 -1.32 -10.24
C SER A 128 -12.75 0.08 -10.07
N PRO A 129 -11.66 0.42 -10.76
CA PRO A 129 -11.07 1.75 -10.73
C PRO A 129 -11.88 2.76 -11.53
N PHE A 130 -12.47 2.32 -12.65
CA PHE A 130 -13.16 3.14 -13.63
C PHE A 130 -14.28 2.30 -14.30
N PRO A 131 -15.39 2.92 -14.76
CA PRO A 131 -16.42 2.20 -15.51
C PRO A 131 -15.83 1.45 -16.71
N GLY A 132 -16.14 0.16 -16.83
CA GLY A 132 -15.61 -0.70 -17.88
C GLY A 132 -14.30 -1.40 -17.55
N ILE A 133 -13.76 -1.26 -16.33
CA ILE A 133 -12.63 -2.04 -15.83
C ILE A 133 -13.03 -2.75 -14.53
N GLU A 134 -12.90 -4.08 -14.53
CA GLU A 134 -13.08 -4.93 -13.35
C GLU A 134 -11.75 -5.59 -13.02
N VAL A 135 -11.41 -5.61 -11.72
CA VAL A 135 -10.14 -6.17 -11.26
C VAL A 135 -10.38 -7.12 -10.10
N THR A 136 -9.79 -8.30 -10.17
CA THR A 136 -9.60 -9.18 -9.01
C THR A 136 -8.13 -9.16 -8.62
N THR A 137 -7.83 -8.72 -7.40
CA THR A 137 -6.47 -8.73 -6.86
C THR A 137 -6.34 -9.77 -5.77
N THR A 138 -5.35 -10.66 -5.90
CA THR A 138 -4.94 -11.61 -4.85
C THR A 138 -3.56 -11.26 -4.32
N ILE A 139 -3.46 -11.06 -3.01
CA ILE A 139 -2.22 -10.74 -2.30
C ILE A 139 -1.80 -11.93 -1.46
N THR A 140 -0.60 -12.46 -1.71
CA THR A 140 -0.02 -13.58 -0.98
C THR A 140 1.25 -13.13 -0.27
N PRO A 141 1.27 -13.06 1.07
CA PRO A 141 2.47 -12.76 1.84
C PRO A 141 3.57 -13.80 1.60
N THR A 142 4.82 -13.34 1.50
CA THR A 142 6.02 -14.19 1.37
C THR A 142 6.99 -13.95 2.53
N SER A 143 8.13 -14.62 2.54
CA SER A 143 9.18 -14.41 3.56
C SER A 143 9.85 -13.04 3.46
N THR A 144 9.88 -12.43 2.27
CA THR A 144 10.59 -11.17 2.01
C THR A 144 9.68 -10.00 1.66
N GLY A 145 8.46 -10.28 1.20
CA GLY A 145 7.50 -9.27 0.73
C GLY A 145 6.10 -9.85 0.57
N HIS A 146 5.53 -9.65 -0.57
CA HIS A 146 4.28 -10.27 -0.99
C HIS A 146 4.24 -10.37 -2.51
N ARG A 147 3.48 -11.31 -3.01
CA ARG A 147 3.11 -11.42 -4.43
C ARG A 147 1.74 -10.81 -4.61
N ARG A 148 1.54 -10.09 -5.68
CA ARG A 148 0.24 -9.64 -6.17
C ARG A 148 -0.06 -10.32 -7.49
N HIS A 149 -1.27 -10.80 -7.62
CA HIS A 149 -1.81 -11.32 -8.86
C HIS A 149 -3.07 -10.53 -9.18
N HIS A 150 -3.17 -10.02 -10.39
CA HIS A 150 -4.29 -9.23 -10.85
C HIS A 150 -4.92 -9.87 -12.10
N GLU A 151 -6.21 -10.19 -12.01
CA GLU A 151 -7.05 -10.54 -13.15
C GLU A 151 -7.84 -9.29 -13.52
N ILE A 152 -7.71 -8.82 -14.76
CA ILE A 152 -8.25 -7.54 -15.23
C ILE A 152 -9.11 -7.79 -16.45
N ASP A 153 -10.38 -7.39 -16.40
CA ASP A 153 -11.28 -7.34 -17.54
C ASP A 153 -11.50 -5.87 -17.92
N SER A 154 -11.05 -5.47 -19.11
CA SER A 154 -11.19 -4.10 -19.60
C SER A 154 -12.02 -4.03 -20.89
N SER A 155 -12.89 -3.03 -20.98
CA SER A 155 -13.68 -2.77 -22.19
C SER A 155 -12.96 -1.89 -23.22
N PHE A 156 -11.77 -1.39 -22.90
CA PHE A 156 -10.92 -0.53 -23.75
C PHE A 156 -9.45 -0.69 -23.37
N ASP A 157 -8.56 -0.19 -24.23
CA ASP A 157 -7.11 -0.20 -23.98
C ASP A 157 -6.71 0.90 -22.99
N CYS A 158 -5.82 0.60 -22.05
CA CYS A 158 -5.27 1.59 -21.12
C CYS A 158 -3.88 1.17 -20.61
N ASP A 159 -3.19 2.07 -19.93
CA ASP A 159 -1.95 1.76 -19.22
C ASP A 159 -2.22 1.54 -17.73
N ALA A 160 -1.49 0.61 -17.13
CA ALA A 160 -1.51 0.38 -15.69
C ALA A 160 -0.09 0.35 -15.11
N TYR A 161 0.05 0.76 -13.85
CA TYR A 161 1.31 0.75 -13.10
C TYR A 161 1.11 0.01 -11.78
N ASP A 162 1.78 -1.12 -11.61
CA ASP A 162 1.83 -1.80 -10.33
C ASP A 162 2.99 -1.26 -9.51
N CYS A 163 2.68 -0.50 -8.44
CA CYS A 163 3.63 0.30 -7.70
C CYS A 163 4.04 -0.34 -6.38
N GLY A 164 5.33 -0.26 -6.08
CA GLY A 164 5.90 -0.64 -4.78
C GLY A 164 5.69 0.41 -3.70
N PHE A 165 6.40 0.25 -2.60
CA PHE A 165 6.44 1.26 -1.54
C PHE A 165 7.31 2.44 -1.95
N ALA A 166 6.95 3.63 -1.47
CA ALA A 166 7.71 4.85 -1.69
C ALA A 166 9.00 4.89 -0.87
N VAL A 167 10.08 5.36 -1.48
CA VAL A 167 11.36 5.60 -0.82
C VAL A 167 11.76 7.07 -1.02
N PRO A 168 12.13 7.81 0.05
CA PRO A 168 12.56 9.19 -0.07
C PRO A 168 13.89 9.27 -0.82
N ASN A 169 13.93 10.02 -1.92
CA ASN A 169 15.10 10.14 -2.78
C ASN A 169 16.24 10.97 -2.17
N PHE A 170 15.97 11.67 -1.09
CA PHE A 170 16.95 12.45 -0.32
C PHE A 170 17.50 11.70 0.91
N ALA A 171 17.05 10.48 1.17
CA ALA A 171 17.53 9.69 2.29
C ALA A 171 18.98 9.24 2.09
N PRO A 172 19.79 9.14 3.16
CA PRO A 172 21.15 8.64 3.08
C PRO A 172 21.20 7.26 2.40
N GLY A 173 22.20 7.07 1.52
CA GLY A 173 22.38 5.83 0.78
C GLY A 173 21.30 5.55 -0.27
N TYR A 174 20.61 6.60 -0.77
CA TYR A 174 19.61 6.42 -1.81
C TYR A 174 20.23 5.90 -3.11
N GLU A 175 19.67 4.82 -3.62
CA GLU A 175 20.03 4.19 -4.89
C GLU A 175 18.77 3.66 -5.59
N GLU A 176 18.75 3.73 -6.90
CA GLU A 176 17.70 3.14 -7.73
C GLU A 176 18.29 2.31 -8.87
N CYS A 177 17.55 1.29 -9.28
CA CYS A 177 17.92 0.44 -10.40
C CYS A 177 16.67 0.03 -11.18
N VAL A 178 16.80 0.03 -12.50
CA VAL A 178 15.80 -0.47 -13.43
C VAL A 178 16.47 -1.49 -14.33
N GLU A 179 16.01 -2.73 -14.24
CA GLU A 179 16.43 -3.86 -15.05
C GLU A 179 15.21 -4.45 -15.78
N ASP A 180 15.42 -5.46 -16.63
CA ASP A 180 14.30 -6.11 -17.32
C ASP A 180 13.29 -6.69 -16.33
N GLY A 181 12.10 -6.11 -16.30
CA GLY A 181 11.01 -6.51 -15.41
C GLY A 181 11.24 -6.26 -13.91
N LEU A 182 12.30 -5.56 -13.49
CA LEU A 182 12.59 -5.25 -12.09
C LEU A 182 12.92 -3.78 -11.88
N ALA A 183 12.18 -3.11 -11.01
CA ALA A 183 12.49 -1.77 -10.51
C ALA A 183 12.77 -1.81 -9.00
N THR A 184 13.81 -1.12 -8.56
CA THR A 184 14.16 -0.97 -7.15
C THR A 184 14.44 0.48 -6.78
N ALA A 185 14.03 0.87 -5.58
CA ALA A 185 14.40 2.12 -4.92
C ALA A 185 14.76 1.81 -3.47
N ASN A 186 15.96 2.15 -3.06
CA ASN A 186 16.52 1.78 -1.77
C ASN A 186 17.18 2.98 -1.09
N CYS A 187 17.32 2.90 0.25
CA CYS A 187 18.20 3.75 1.03
C CYS A 187 18.74 2.91 2.21
N ASP A 188 19.53 3.50 3.10
CA ASP A 188 20.14 2.77 4.23
C ASP A 188 19.13 1.97 5.06
N THR A 189 17.91 2.48 5.21
CA THR A 189 16.87 1.89 6.08
C THR A 189 15.72 1.22 5.35
N LEU A 190 15.50 1.53 4.05
CA LEU A 190 14.37 1.07 3.26
C LEU A 190 14.84 0.36 2.00
N ARG A 191 14.13 -0.70 1.65
CA ARG A 191 14.32 -1.41 0.36
C ARG A 191 12.96 -1.70 -0.23
N SER A 192 12.67 -1.11 -1.38
CA SER A 192 11.44 -1.30 -2.15
C SER A 192 11.78 -1.86 -3.52
N ALA A 193 11.09 -2.90 -3.92
CA ALA A 193 11.28 -3.54 -5.22
C ALA A 193 9.94 -4.00 -5.78
N VAL A 194 9.78 -3.90 -7.08
CA VAL A 194 8.66 -4.49 -7.82
C VAL A 194 9.21 -5.24 -9.02
N ALA A 195 8.76 -6.45 -9.20
CA ALA A 195 9.11 -7.29 -10.34
C ALA A 195 7.83 -7.75 -11.06
N GLY A 196 7.88 -7.82 -12.37
CA GLY A 196 6.78 -8.28 -13.22
C GLY A 196 7.19 -8.36 -14.70
N LYS A 197 6.27 -8.79 -15.55
CA LYS A 197 6.52 -8.98 -16.99
C LYS A 197 6.40 -7.70 -17.83
N GLY A 198 6.02 -6.59 -17.23
CA GLY A 198 5.90 -5.30 -17.89
C GLY A 198 7.22 -4.53 -17.95
N VAL A 199 7.16 -3.26 -18.26
CA VAL A 199 8.31 -2.36 -18.31
C VAL A 199 8.59 -1.81 -16.91
N ALA A 200 9.73 -2.14 -16.35
CA ALA A 200 10.16 -1.60 -15.07
C ALA A 200 10.46 -0.09 -15.18
N VAL A 201 10.02 0.69 -14.21
CA VAL A 201 10.20 2.14 -14.17
C VAL A 201 10.38 2.64 -12.74
N ILE A 202 11.01 3.80 -12.58
CA ILE A 202 10.98 4.59 -11.33
C ILE A 202 10.11 5.81 -11.56
N ILE A 203 9.13 6.02 -10.71
CA ILE A 203 8.22 7.18 -10.76
C ILE A 203 8.65 8.15 -9.67
N GLY A 204 9.23 9.30 -10.08
CA GLY A 204 9.47 10.40 -9.15
C GLY A 204 8.16 11.06 -8.77
N CYS A 205 7.82 11.09 -7.48
CA CYS A 205 6.55 11.59 -7.00
C CYS A 205 6.71 12.77 -6.05
N ASP A 206 5.76 13.70 -6.17
CA ASP A 206 5.60 14.85 -5.29
C ASP A 206 4.20 14.80 -4.62
N PRO A 207 4.04 14.01 -3.56
CA PRO A 207 2.77 13.82 -2.88
C PRO A 207 2.34 15.09 -2.11
N ASN A 208 1.05 15.22 -1.85
CA ASN A 208 0.49 16.33 -1.05
C ASN A 208 0.93 16.26 0.40
N THR A 209 0.94 15.09 0.95
CA THR A 209 1.52 14.81 2.24
C THR A 209 1.95 13.40 2.30
N SER A 210 2.98 13.24 2.95
CA SER A 210 3.12 12.16 3.87
C SER A 210 3.57 12.77 5.17
N LEU A 211 3.53 12.02 6.22
CA LEU A 211 4.14 12.43 7.48
C LEU A 211 5.64 12.76 7.34
N TYR A 212 6.27 12.41 6.19
CA TYR A 212 7.72 12.40 6.08
C TYR A 212 8.29 12.83 4.73
N PHE A 213 7.53 12.89 3.61
CA PHE A 213 8.17 12.94 2.29
C PHE A 213 7.49 13.91 1.34
N THR A 214 8.24 14.88 0.88
CA THR A 214 7.84 15.77 -0.23
C THR A 214 8.29 15.23 -1.58
N ASN A 215 9.41 14.50 -1.62
CA ASN A 215 9.94 13.91 -2.85
C ASN A 215 10.24 12.43 -2.57
N VAL A 216 9.53 11.55 -3.25
CA VAL A 216 9.69 10.12 -3.13
C VAL A 216 9.79 9.48 -4.49
N HIS A 217 10.51 8.37 -4.57
CA HIS A 217 10.58 7.53 -5.75
C HIS A 217 9.86 6.21 -5.51
N LEU A 218 9.06 5.82 -6.49
CA LEU A 218 8.28 4.57 -6.49
C LEU A 218 8.87 3.63 -7.53
N PRO A 219 9.39 2.47 -7.15
CA PRO A 219 9.60 1.40 -8.10
C PRO A 219 8.25 0.89 -8.59
N ALA A 220 8.09 0.71 -9.89
CA ALA A 220 6.86 0.25 -10.50
C ALA A 220 7.13 -0.60 -11.75
N VAL A 221 6.14 -1.39 -12.13
CA VAL A 221 6.10 -2.05 -13.43
C VAL A 221 4.90 -1.52 -14.21
N LYS A 222 5.18 -0.97 -15.39
CA LYS A 222 4.19 -0.47 -16.33
C LYS A 222 3.72 -1.60 -17.24
N TYR A 223 2.41 -1.69 -17.44
CA TYR A 223 1.75 -2.62 -18.34
C TYR A 223 0.86 -1.86 -19.32
N HIS A 224 0.79 -2.34 -20.55
CA HIS A 224 -0.31 -2.03 -21.46
C HIS A 224 -1.42 -3.05 -21.24
N ILE A 225 -2.61 -2.60 -20.91
CA ILE A 225 -3.81 -3.42 -20.70
C ILE A 225 -4.68 -3.30 -21.94
N PRO A 226 -4.72 -4.32 -22.81
CA PRO A 226 -5.59 -4.32 -23.96
C PRO A 226 -7.06 -4.52 -23.55
N LYS A 227 -7.97 -4.15 -24.42
CA LYS A 227 -9.36 -4.54 -24.28
C LYS A 227 -9.48 -6.07 -24.20
N GLY A 228 -10.19 -6.57 -23.19
CA GLY A 228 -10.38 -7.98 -22.92
C GLY A 228 -9.82 -8.38 -21.56
N HIS A 229 -9.45 -9.63 -21.44
CA HIS A 229 -8.91 -10.22 -20.20
C HIS A 229 -7.38 -10.17 -20.18
N THR A 230 -6.80 -9.76 -19.04
CA THR A 230 -5.34 -9.69 -18.82
C THR A 230 -5.02 -10.17 -17.41
N GLU A 231 -3.95 -10.94 -17.27
CA GLU A 231 -3.40 -11.36 -15.99
C GLU A 231 -2.02 -10.72 -15.77
N LEU A 232 -1.79 -10.19 -14.56
CA LEU A 232 -0.51 -9.63 -14.12
C LEU A 232 -0.03 -10.37 -12.86
N ASP A 233 1.29 -10.64 -12.81
CA ASP A 233 2.00 -11.26 -11.68
C ASP A 233 3.19 -10.40 -11.24
#